data_f348dfdf377e2b29d588f24d7b274481
#
_entry.id   f348dfdf377e2b29d588f24d7b274481
#
_cell.length_a   1.000
_cell.length_b   1.000
_cell.length_c   1.000
_cell.angle_alpha   90.00
_cell.angle_beta   90.00
_cell.angle_gamma   90.00
#
_symmetry.space_group_name_H-M   'P 1'
#
loop_
_entity.id
_entity.type
_entity.pdbx_description
1 polymer ?
#
loop_
_entity_poly.entity_id
_entity_poly.type
_entity_poly.pdbx_seq_one_letter_code
_entity_poly.pdbx_strand_id
1 'polypeptide(L)'
;MASVPFDQLDGFIWMNGEFVQWADAKIHVLTHGLHYASAVFEGERAYGGEIFKLTDHSERLHESARLLGFKIPYSVAEIDDACRTLLKKQGFQDAYVRPIAWRGSEQMGVSAQNSRINCAIAIWQWPSYFDPAQKLKGVRLDLAEWRRPDPRTAPSKSKAAGLYMICTMSKHAAEAKGYADAMMLDWRGQVAEATGANIFFVKDGKIHTPTPDCFLDGITRRTVIGLAKDRGFEVIERTIMPEELEGFQQCFLTGTAAEVTPVSEIGPYRFEVGEIAKTLMNEYSAAVQPKHAIAAE
;
A
#
# COMPACT_ATOMS: atom_id res chain seq x y z
N MET A 1 -3.33 -2.60 -25.14
CA MET A 1 -1.98 -3.14 -25.40
C MET A 1 -1.65 -4.03 -24.21
N ALA A 2 -1.07 -5.22 -24.41
CA ALA A 2 -0.58 -6.03 -23.30
C ALA A 2 0.51 -5.24 -22.57
N SER A 3 0.45 -5.17 -21.25
CA SER A 3 1.50 -4.52 -20.45
C SER A 3 2.80 -5.30 -20.61
N VAL A 4 3.92 -4.58 -20.75
CA VAL A 4 5.25 -5.21 -20.77
C VAL A 4 5.43 -5.93 -19.41
N PRO A 5 5.84 -7.21 -19.38
CA PRO A 5 6.13 -7.90 -18.13
C PRO A 5 7.21 -7.16 -17.32
N PHE A 6 7.07 -7.17 -15.99
CA PHE A 6 7.98 -6.40 -15.12
C PHE A 6 9.45 -6.84 -15.22
N ASP A 7 9.72 -8.10 -15.52
CA ASP A 7 11.07 -8.63 -15.73
C ASP A 7 11.70 -8.21 -17.07
N GLN A 8 10.91 -7.60 -17.96
CA GLN A 8 11.32 -7.10 -19.28
C GLN A 8 11.39 -5.56 -19.34
N LEU A 9 11.28 -4.88 -18.21
CA LEU A 9 11.49 -3.45 -18.12
C LEU A 9 12.98 -3.12 -18.22
N ASP A 10 13.29 -1.89 -18.63
CA ASP A 10 14.65 -1.40 -18.79
C ASP A 10 15.09 -0.49 -17.64
N GLY A 11 16.40 -0.23 -17.58
CA GLY A 11 17.01 0.69 -16.64
C GLY A 11 17.72 -0.02 -15.51
N PHE A 12 17.58 0.50 -14.28
CA PHE A 12 18.36 0.06 -13.13
C PHE A 12 17.46 -0.34 -11.96
N ILE A 13 17.97 -1.28 -11.15
CA ILE A 13 17.51 -1.59 -9.81
C ILE A 13 18.67 -1.32 -8.86
N TRP A 14 18.42 -0.66 -7.73
CA TRP A 14 19.37 -0.63 -6.64
C TRP A 14 19.27 -1.96 -5.88
N MET A 15 20.38 -2.67 -5.72
CA MET A 15 20.39 -3.97 -5.07
C MET A 15 21.66 -4.13 -4.22
N ASN A 16 21.48 -4.30 -2.92
CA ASN A 16 22.58 -4.54 -1.97
C ASN A 16 23.72 -3.50 -2.01
N GLY A 17 23.39 -2.23 -2.22
CA GLY A 17 24.34 -1.12 -2.25
C GLY A 17 24.78 -0.69 -3.65
N GLU A 18 24.40 -1.41 -4.70
CA GLU A 18 24.83 -1.16 -6.07
C GLU A 18 23.65 -0.94 -7.02
N PHE A 19 23.88 -0.21 -8.12
CA PHE A 19 22.92 -0.10 -9.22
C PHE A 19 23.23 -1.16 -10.26
N VAL A 20 22.39 -2.17 -10.37
CA VAL A 20 22.48 -3.24 -11.36
C VAL A 20 21.52 -2.98 -12.53
N GLN A 21 21.81 -3.56 -13.69
CA GLN A 21 20.87 -3.54 -14.81
C GLN A 21 19.57 -4.25 -14.41
N TRP A 22 18.43 -3.77 -14.89
CA TRP A 22 17.11 -4.34 -14.55
C TRP A 22 17.05 -5.86 -14.76
N ALA A 23 17.55 -6.32 -15.90
CA ALA A 23 17.55 -7.74 -16.26
C ALA A 23 18.48 -8.62 -15.39
N ASP A 24 19.42 -8.01 -14.67
CA ASP A 24 20.41 -8.71 -13.82
C ASP A 24 20.00 -8.78 -12.35
N ALA A 25 18.93 -8.12 -11.96
CA ALA A 25 18.38 -8.16 -10.58
C ALA A 25 17.69 -9.52 -10.31
N LYS A 26 18.48 -10.58 -10.21
CA LYS A 26 18.03 -11.97 -10.03
C LYS A 26 18.36 -12.49 -8.64
N ILE A 27 17.52 -13.41 -8.15
CA ILE A 27 17.75 -14.11 -6.89
C ILE A 27 17.75 -15.62 -7.14
N HIS A 28 18.42 -16.35 -6.24
CA HIS A 28 18.45 -17.81 -6.32
C HIS A 28 17.09 -18.41 -5.93
N VAL A 29 16.67 -19.50 -6.60
CA VAL A 29 15.40 -20.18 -6.33
C VAL A 29 15.25 -20.66 -4.87
N LEU A 30 16.36 -20.97 -4.19
CA LEU A 30 16.38 -21.36 -2.77
C LEU A 30 16.45 -20.15 -1.81
N THR A 31 16.12 -18.96 -2.25
CA THR A 31 16.00 -17.79 -1.37
C THR A 31 14.93 -18.04 -0.31
N HIS A 32 15.31 -17.94 0.98
CA HIS A 32 14.43 -18.20 2.12
C HIS A 32 13.14 -17.36 2.06
N GLY A 33 13.25 -16.11 1.62
CA GLY A 33 12.10 -15.23 1.43
C GLY A 33 11.02 -15.79 0.50
N LEU A 34 11.39 -16.58 -0.53
CA LEU A 34 10.45 -17.23 -1.45
C LEU A 34 9.71 -18.41 -0.82
N HIS A 35 10.35 -19.16 0.08
CA HIS A 35 9.80 -20.40 0.65
C HIS A 35 9.07 -20.16 1.97
N TYR A 36 9.56 -19.23 2.80
CA TYR A 36 9.06 -18.98 4.15
C TYR A 36 8.55 -17.55 4.34
N ALA A 37 8.38 -16.80 3.25
CA ALA A 37 7.86 -15.42 3.26
C ALA A 37 8.63 -14.46 4.19
N SER A 38 9.93 -14.72 4.45
CA SER A 38 10.81 -13.85 5.24
C SER A 38 11.23 -12.62 4.42
N ALA A 39 10.25 -11.81 4.06
CA ALA A 39 10.41 -10.60 3.26
C ALA A 39 9.43 -9.52 3.71
N VAL A 40 9.87 -8.27 3.67
CA VAL A 40 9.07 -7.06 3.89
C VAL A 40 9.26 -6.11 2.72
N PHE A 41 8.25 -5.31 2.42
CA PHE A 41 8.33 -4.38 1.29
C PHE A 41 7.59 -3.08 1.56
N GLU A 42 7.92 -2.07 0.78
CA GLU A 42 7.19 -0.82 0.72
C GLU A 42 6.56 -0.58 -0.65
N GLY A 43 5.61 0.31 -0.66
CA GLY A 43 5.02 0.84 -1.87
C GLY A 43 4.88 2.34 -1.72
N GLU A 44 5.60 3.08 -2.54
CA GLU A 44 5.70 4.53 -2.51
C GLU A 44 5.38 5.09 -3.88
N ARG A 45 5.05 6.37 -3.95
CA ARG A 45 4.87 7.06 -5.22
C ARG A 45 5.69 8.32 -5.30
N ALA A 46 6.29 8.52 -6.47
CA ALA A 46 6.86 9.79 -6.86
C ALA A 46 5.82 10.58 -7.68
N TYR A 47 5.78 11.88 -7.43
CA TYR A 47 4.96 12.87 -8.13
C TYR A 47 5.86 14.05 -8.51
N GLY A 48 5.92 14.39 -9.78
CA GLY A 48 6.77 15.48 -10.27
C GLY A 48 8.25 15.36 -9.86
N GLY A 49 8.77 14.13 -9.73
CA GLY A 49 10.16 13.84 -9.38
C GLY A 49 10.45 13.79 -7.87
N GLU A 50 9.45 13.96 -7.00
CA GLU A 50 9.60 13.84 -5.54
C GLU A 50 8.81 12.64 -5.00
N ILE A 51 9.45 11.82 -4.14
CA ILE A 51 8.79 10.66 -3.51
C ILE A 51 8.04 11.16 -2.27
N PHE A 52 6.72 11.00 -2.29
CA PHE A 52 5.86 11.43 -1.21
C PHE A 52 6.09 10.61 0.07
N LYS A 53 6.34 11.28 1.19
CA LYS A 53 6.54 10.64 2.51
C LYS A 53 7.64 9.58 2.53
N LEU A 54 8.71 9.76 1.74
CA LEU A 54 9.80 8.78 1.57
C LEU A 54 10.33 8.27 2.91
N THR A 55 10.71 9.16 3.82
CA THR A 55 11.29 8.77 5.12
C THR A 55 10.30 7.98 5.99
N ASP A 56 9.02 8.37 6.00
CA ASP A 56 7.97 7.62 6.72
C ASP A 56 7.87 6.16 6.18
N HIS A 57 8.05 5.97 4.87
CA HIS A 57 8.07 4.66 4.23
C HIS A 57 9.32 3.85 4.59
N SER A 58 10.49 4.47 4.53
CA SER A 58 11.75 3.82 4.90
C SER A 58 11.78 3.41 6.38
N GLU A 59 11.28 4.25 7.28
CA GLU A 59 11.11 3.92 8.70
C GLU A 59 10.16 2.72 8.88
N ARG A 60 9.04 2.69 8.16
CA ARG A 60 8.10 1.56 8.22
C ARG A 60 8.67 0.28 7.62
N LEU A 61 9.52 0.35 6.59
CA LEU A 61 10.25 -0.80 6.07
C LEU A 61 11.13 -1.42 7.16
N HIS A 62 11.88 -0.60 7.90
CA HIS A 62 12.72 -1.02 9.02
C HIS A 62 11.90 -1.63 10.16
N GLU A 63 10.79 -1.00 10.53
CA GLU A 63 9.89 -1.53 11.57
C GLU A 63 9.26 -2.85 11.14
N SER A 64 8.87 -2.98 9.88
CA SER A 64 8.35 -4.24 9.32
C SER A 64 9.38 -5.36 9.39
N ALA A 65 10.64 -5.08 9.07
CA ALA A 65 11.74 -6.03 9.19
C ALA A 65 12.00 -6.44 10.65
N ARG A 66 12.01 -5.45 11.56
CA ARG A 66 12.16 -5.69 13.00
C ARG A 66 11.06 -6.64 13.55
N LEU A 67 9.82 -6.44 13.12
CA LEU A 67 8.68 -7.30 13.50
C LEU A 67 8.82 -8.74 12.96
N LEU A 68 9.52 -8.93 11.83
CA LEU A 68 9.89 -10.25 11.29
C LEU A 68 11.22 -10.80 11.84
N GLY A 69 11.82 -10.14 12.85
CA GLY A 69 13.01 -10.60 13.52
C GLY A 69 14.30 -10.49 12.69
N PHE A 70 14.41 -9.49 11.82
CA PHE A 70 15.67 -9.19 11.14
C PHE A 70 15.91 -7.68 10.99
N LYS A 71 17.18 -7.31 10.77
CA LYS A 71 17.62 -5.94 10.61
C LYS A 71 18.09 -5.71 9.17
N ILE A 72 17.60 -4.66 8.53
CA ILE A 72 18.10 -4.21 7.22
C ILE A 72 19.52 -3.65 7.39
N PRO A 73 20.50 -4.04 6.55
CA PRO A 73 21.89 -3.63 6.72
C PRO A 73 22.21 -2.21 6.25
N TYR A 74 21.20 -1.46 5.84
CA TYR A 74 21.27 -0.06 5.43
C TYR A 74 20.45 0.80 6.39
N SER A 75 20.86 2.02 6.67
CA SER A 75 20.10 2.99 7.45
C SER A 75 18.90 3.54 6.65
N VAL A 76 17.96 4.18 7.36
CA VAL A 76 16.84 4.90 6.71
C VAL A 76 17.37 5.94 5.72
N ALA A 77 18.39 6.71 6.08
CA ALA A 77 18.99 7.73 5.21
C ALA A 77 19.62 7.13 3.94
N GLU A 78 20.30 5.97 4.05
CA GLU A 78 20.87 5.29 2.88
C GLU A 78 19.78 4.76 1.94
N ILE A 79 18.67 4.22 2.47
CA ILE A 79 17.51 3.80 1.65
C ILE A 79 16.87 5.02 0.98
N ASP A 80 16.66 6.12 1.71
CA ASP A 80 16.13 7.36 1.16
C ASP A 80 16.99 7.89 0.01
N ASP A 81 18.30 7.94 0.19
CA ASP A 81 19.24 8.42 -0.84
C ASP A 81 19.28 7.48 -2.05
N ALA A 82 19.22 6.17 -1.81
CA ALA A 82 19.13 5.18 -2.89
C ALA A 82 17.85 5.35 -3.71
N CYS A 83 16.69 5.57 -3.06
CA CYS A 83 15.43 5.84 -3.73
C CYS A 83 15.48 7.11 -4.59
N ARG A 84 15.96 8.24 -4.03
CA ARG A 84 16.10 9.51 -4.77
C ARG A 84 17.06 9.39 -5.95
N THR A 85 18.21 8.75 -5.73
CA THR A 85 19.24 8.57 -6.77
C THR A 85 18.72 7.67 -7.89
N LEU A 86 18.02 6.58 -7.54
CA LEU A 86 17.45 5.66 -8.52
C LEU A 86 16.34 6.34 -9.33
N LEU A 87 15.43 7.09 -8.68
CA LEU A 87 14.38 7.84 -9.37
C LEU A 87 14.95 8.79 -10.41
N LYS A 88 15.97 9.56 -10.01
CA LYS A 88 16.70 10.47 -10.91
C LYS A 88 17.40 9.72 -12.04
N LYS A 89 18.02 8.57 -11.75
CA LYS A 89 18.72 7.74 -12.74
C LYS A 89 17.76 7.12 -13.76
N GLN A 90 16.53 6.75 -13.34
CA GLN A 90 15.46 6.26 -14.22
C GLN A 90 14.80 7.39 -15.05
N GLY A 91 14.95 8.65 -14.66
CA GLY A 91 14.40 9.80 -15.38
C GLY A 91 12.88 9.96 -15.29
N PHE A 92 12.23 9.31 -14.31
CA PHE A 92 10.78 9.39 -14.15
C PHE A 92 10.37 10.56 -13.26
N GLN A 93 9.29 11.23 -13.62
CA GLN A 93 8.62 12.25 -12.80
C GLN A 93 7.53 11.60 -11.94
N ASP A 94 6.72 10.73 -12.54
CA ASP A 94 5.67 9.98 -11.86
C ASP A 94 6.01 8.49 -11.91
N ALA A 95 6.18 7.89 -10.74
CA ALA A 95 6.67 6.53 -10.64
C ALA A 95 6.15 5.82 -9.40
N TYR A 96 6.14 4.49 -9.46
CA TYR A 96 6.00 3.64 -8.30
C TYR A 96 7.39 3.21 -7.81
N VAL A 97 7.61 3.29 -6.51
CA VAL A 97 8.86 2.92 -5.84
C VAL A 97 8.60 1.73 -4.93
N ARG A 98 9.39 0.68 -5.11
CA ARG A 98 9.21 -0.60 -4.42
C ARG A 98 10.50 -1.03 -3.71
N PRO A 99 10.77 -0.52 -2.50
CA PRO A 99 11.77 -1.12 -1.63
C PRO A 99 11.31 -2.50 -1.12
N ILE A 100 12.26 -3.43 -1.03
CA ILE A 100 12.04 -4.77 -0.50
C ILE A 100 13.29 -5.23 0.26
N ALA A 101 13.10 -5.92 1.39
CA ALA A 101 14.19 -6.58 2.11
C ALA A 101 13.79 -8.02 2.46
N TRP A 102 14.74 -8.96 2.34
CA TRP A 102 14.45 -10.39 2.52
C TRP A 102 15.67 -11.20 3.00
N ARG A 103 15.41 -12.36 3.60
CA ARG A 103 16.44 -13.35 3.93
C ARG A 103 16.90 -14.07 2.66
N GLY A 104 18.22 -14.19 2.47
CA GLY A 104 18.87 -14.82 1.33
C GLY A 104 18.79 -16.35 1.32
N SER A 105 19.73 -16.97 0.62
CA SER A 105 19.75 -18.41 0.30
C SER A 105 20.83 -19.20 1.04
N GLU A 106 21.46 -18.61 2.05
CA GLU A 106 22.56 -19.24 2.79
C GLU A 106 22.09 -20.39 3.69
N GLN A 107 20.82 -20.34 4.11
CA GLN A 107 20.18 -21.40 4.89
C GLN A 107 18.80 -21.72 4.34
N MET A 108 18.48 -23.02 4.25
CA MET A 108 17.15 -23.54 3.91
C MET A 108 16.62 -24.36 5.11
N GLY A 109 15.50 -23.93 5.63
CA GLY A 109 14.82 -24.50 6.80
C GLY A 109 14.04 -23.41 7.51
N VAL A 110 13.23 -23.77 8.49
CA VAL A 110 12.43 -22.79 9.26
C VAL A 110 13.36 -21.79 9.98
N SER A 111 14.48 -22.27 10.53
CA SER A 111 15.53 -21.40 11.08
C SER A 111 16.48 -20.93 9.98
N ALA A 112 16.66 -19.62 9.87
CA ALA A 112 17.54 -18.98 8.89
C ALA A 112 18.21 -17.72 9.46
N GLN A 113 18.64 -17.79 10.72
CA GLN A 113 19.20 -16.64 11.44
C GLN A 113 20.52 -16.15 10.85
N ASN A 114 21.32 -17.04 10.25
CA ASN A 114 22.60 -16.70 9.63
C ASN A 114 22.47 -16.34 8.12
N SER A 115 21.25 -16.29 7.59
CA SER A 115 21.06 -15.83 6.22
C SER A 115 21.34 -14.34 6.10
N ARG A 116 22.06 -13.97 5.05
CA ARG A 116 22.25 -12.57 4.66
C ARG A 116 20.90 -11.89 4.46
N ILE A 117 20.77 -10.67 4.94
CA ILE A 117 19.63 -9.82 4.60
C ILE A 117 19.98 -9.05 3.33
N ASN A 118 19.17 -9.26 2.32
CA ASN A 118 19.25 -8.54 1.06
C ASN A 118 18.25 -7.40 1.04
N CYS A 119 18.55 -6.35 0.27
CA CYS A 119 17.66 -5.23 0.04
C CYS A 119 17.73 -4.81 -1.42
N ALA A 120 16.58 -4.48 -2.01
CA ALA A 120 16.53 -3.92 -3.35
C ALA A 120 15.46 -2.83 -3.44
N ILE A 121 15.62 -1.93 -4.41
CA ILE A 121 14.66 -0.88 -4.75
C ILE A 121 14.46 -0.92 -6.25
N ALA A 122 13.22 -1.16 -6.68
CA ALA A 122 12.81 -1.07 -8.07
C ALA A 122 11.92 0.17 -8.27
N ILE A 123 12.10 0.89 -9.37
CA ILE A 123 11.29 2.07 -9.72
C ILE A 123 10.84 1.93 -11.18
N TRP A 124 9.55 2.10 -11.41
CA TRP A 124 8.98 2.05 -12.75
C TRP A 124 7.90 3.10 -12.93
N GLN A 125 7.66 3.49 -14.16
CA GLN A 125 6.60 4.41 -14.48
C GLN A 125 5.24 3.82 -14.11
N TRP A 126 4.41 4.61 -13.42
CA TRP A 126 3.15 4.13 -12.90
C TRP A 126 1.97 4.91 -13.50
N PRO A 127 1.11 4.25 -14.27
CA PRO A 127 -0.19 4.81 -14.60
C PRO A 127 -1.10 4.80 -13.36
N SER A 128 -2.23 5.49 -13.42
CA SER A 128 -3.23 5.44 -12.35
C SER A 128 -3.65 3.99 -12.06
N TYR A 129 -3.76 3.64 -10.77
CA TYR A 129 -4.17 2.29 -10.31
C TYR A 129 -5.60 1.93 -10.73
N PHE A 130 -6.50 2.90 -10.66
CA PHE A 130 -7.85 2.79 -11.16
C PHE A 130 -8.04 3.69 -12.39
N ASP A 131 -8.89 3.27 -13.31
CA ASP A 131 -9.34 4.14 -14.41
C ASP A 131 -9.91 5.44 -13.83
N PRO A 132 -9.44 6.64 -14.25
CA PRO A 132 -9.90 7.92 -13.71
C PRO A 132 -11.41 8.11 -13.82
N ALA A 133 -12.04 7.65 -14.92
CA ALA A 133 -13.48 7.75 -15.11
C ALA A 133 -14.24 6.82 -14.17
N GLN A 134 -13.70 5.64 -13.86
CA GLN A 134 -14.27 4.74 -12.86
C GLN A 134 -14.06 5.27 -11.44
N LYS A 135 -12.90 5.87 -11.15
CA LYS A 135 -12.61 6.49 -9.86
C LYS A 135 -13.65 7.55 -9.50
N LEU A 136 -14.02 8.40 -10.47
CA LEU A 136 -15.05 9.42 -10.27
C LEU A 136 -16.48 8.87 -10.09
N LYS A 137 -16.75 7.67 -10.58
CA LYS A 137 -18.04 6.98 -10.37
C LYS A 137 -18.09 6.16 -9.09
N GLY A 138 -16.94 5.99 -8.44
CA GLY A 138 -16.75 5.09 -7.31
C GLY A 138 -16.52 3.64 -7.73
N VAL A 139 -15.47 3.03 -7.19
CA VAL A 139 -15.15 1.62 -7.44
C VAL A 139 -16.13 0.70 -6.71
N ARG A 140 -16.25 -0.54 -7.20
CA ARG A 140 -17.10 -1.57 -6.60
C ARG A 140 -16.24 -2.62 -5.93
N LEU A 141 -16.58 -2.99 -4.69
CA LEU A 141 -15.88 -3.99 -3.90
C LEU A 141 -16.78 -5.22 -3.67
N ASP A 142 -16.16 -6.40 -3.74
CA ASP A 142 -16.76 -7.63 -3.24
C ASP A 142 -16.57 -7.75 -1.71
N LEU A 143 -17.23 -8.71 -1.09
CA LEU A 143 -16.96 -9.13 0.28
C LEU A 143 -15.94 -10.28 0.23
N ALA A 144 -14.77 -10.10 0.83
CA ALA A 144 -13.75 -11.12 0.85
C ALA A 144 -14.13 -12.32 1.72
N GLU A 145 -13.85 -13.51 1.26
CA GLU A 145 -13.95 -14.74 2.07
C GLU A 145 -12.84 -14.79 3.13
N TRP A 146 -11.63 -14.41 2.75
CA TRP A 146 -10.46 -14.40 3.64
C TRP A 146 -10.49 -13.20 4.58
N ARG A 147 -10.06 -13.43 5.83
CA ARG A 147 -10.07 -12.43 6.91
C ARG A 147 -8.67 -11.99 7.29
N ARG A 148 -8.54 -10.77 7.78
CA ARG A 148 -7.29 -10.31 8.40
C ARG A 148 -7.03 -11.12 9.69
N PRO A 149 -5.78 -11.61 9.89
CA PRO A 149 -5.47 -12.54 10.98
C PRO A 149 -5.48 -11.86 12.35
N ASP A 150 -5.71 -12.63 13.37
CA ASP A 150 -5.46 -12.25 14.76
C ASP A 150 -3.98 -11.83 14.93
N PRO A 151 -3.67 -10.67 15.54
CA PRO A 151 -2.29 -10.24 15.80
C PRO A 151 -1.42 -11.23 16.57
N ARG A 152 -2.04 -12.20 17.26
CA ARG A 152 -1.35 -13.29 17.96
C ARG A 152 -0.99 -14.45 17.02
N THR A 153 -1.53 -14.51 15.83
CA THR A 153 -1.28 -15.57 14.83
C THR A 153 -0.34 -15.12 13.71
N ALA A 154 -0.21 -13.80 13.48
CA ALA A 154 0.66 -13.24 12.47
C ALA A 154 1.08 -11.81 12.84
N PRO A 155 2.27 -11.33 12.41
CA PRO A 155 2.76 -9.98 12.70
C PRO A 155 2.00 -8.94 11.86
N SER A 156 0.71 -8.75 12.10
CA SER A 156 -0.24 -7.99 11.27
C SER A 156 0.12 -6.52 11.07
N LYS A 157 0.96 -5.93 11.94
CA LYS A 157 1.49 -4.57 11.80
C LYS A 157 2.72 -4.48 10.89
N SER A 158 3.28 -5.62 10.45
CA SER A 158 4.38 -5.66 9.48
C SER A 158 3.83 -5.65 8.06
N LYS A 159 4.48 -4.88 7.17
CA LYS A 159 4.22 -4.99 5.71
C LYS A 159 4.97 -6.19 5.14
N ALA A 160 4.67 -7.37 5.70
CA ALA A 160 5.29 -8.64 5.38
C ALA A 160 4.65 -9.28 4.14
N ALA A 161 5.48 -9.81 3.24
CA ALA A 161 5.02 -10.45 1.99
C ALA A 161 4.02 -11.58 2.24
N GLY A 162 4.23 -12.40 3.28
CA GLY A 162 3.36 -13.50 3.63
C GLY A 162 1.93 -13.13 4.02
N LEU A 163 1.70 -11.88 4.46
CA LEU A 163 0.37 -11.37 4.79
C LEU A 163 -0.46 -10.97 3.55
N TYR A 164 0.19 -10.89 2.37
CA TYR A 164 -0.48 -10.51 1.12
C TYR A 164 -1.06 -11.69 0.35
N MET A 165 -0.78 -12.91 0.76
CA MET A 165 -1.37 -14.11 0.15
C MET A 165 -2.91 -14.05 0.18
N ILE A 166 -3.50 -13.80 1.35
CA ILE A 166 -4.95 -13.68 1.50
C ILE A 166 -5.52 -12.48 0.75
N CYS A 167 -4.76 -11.39 0.64
CA CYS A 167 -5.14 -10.22 -0.16
C CYS A 167 -5.19 -10.56 -1.65
N THR A 168 -4.17 -11.25 -2.17
CA THR A 168 -4.12 -11.70 -3.57
C THR A 168 -5.28 -12.63 -3.91
N MET A 169 -5.56 -13.62 -3.05
CA MET A 169 -6.68 -14.56 -3.26
C MET A 169 -8.03 -13.84 -3.25
N SER A 170 -8.23 -12.90 -2.31
CA SER A 170 -9.46 -12.10 -2.23
C SER A 170 -9.63 -11.19 -3.45
N LYS A 171 -8.55 -10.55 -3.89
CA LYS A 171 -8.53 -9.69 -5.08
C LYS A 171 -8.90 -10.47 -6.35
N HIS A 172 -8.27 -11.62 -6.57
CA HIS A 172 -8.56 -12.47 -7.72
C HIS A 172 -10.02 -12.96 -7.73
N ALA A 173 -10.56 -13.33 -6.57
CA ALA A 173 -11.96 -13.74 -6.45
C ALA A 173 -12.94 -12.58 -6.76
N ALA A 174 -12.61 -11.37 -6.33
CA ALA A 174 -13.39 -10.18 -6.63
C ALA A 174 -13.35 -9.81 -8.12
N GLU A 175 -12.16 -9.82 -8.72
CA GLU A 175 -11.95 -9.52 -10.15
C GLU A 175 -12.69 -10.54 -11.05
N ALA A 176 -12.71 -11.83 -10.68
CA ALA A 176 -13.46 -12.86 -11.40
C ALA A 176 -14.98 -12.60 -11.41
N LYS A 177 -15.50 -11.82 -10.45
CA LYS A 177 -16.90 -11.40 -10.37
C LYS A 177 -17.14 -9.99 -10.95
N GLY A 178 -16.09 -9.32 -11.51
CA GLY A 178 -16.18 -7.99 -12.09
C GLY A 178 -16.12 -6.84 -11.07
N TYR A 179 -15.66 -7.09 -9.85
CA TYR A 179 -15.35 -6.06 -8.86
C TYR A 179 -13.92 -5.55 -9.01
N ALA A 180 -13.68 -4.32 -8.57
CA ALA A 180 -12.34 -3.71 -8.64
C ALA A 180 -11.42 -4.18 -7.50
N ASP A 181 -11.98 -4.52 -6.34
CA ASP A 181 -11.26 -4.99 -5.15
C ASP A 181 -12.25 -5.73 -4.21
N ALA A 182 -11.80 -6.12 -3.00
CA ALA A 182 -12.65 -6.70 -1.99
C ALA A 182 -12.44 -6.03 -0.62
N MET A 183 -13.53 -5.82 0.12
CA MET A 183 -13.48 -5.47 1.53
C MET A 183 -13.24 -6.74 2.36
N MET A 184 -12.26 -6.68 3.24
CA MET A 184 -11.91 -7.75 4.17
C MET A 184 -12.45 -7.47 5.56
N LEU A 185 -12.98 -8.48 6.21
CA LEU A 185 -13.22 -8.47 7.64
C LEU A 185 -11.97 -8.95 8.39
N ASP A 186 -11.91 -8.65 9.66
CA ASP A 186 -10.92 -9.25 10.54
C ASP A 186 -11.40 -10.62 11.10
N TRP A 187 -10.54 -11.26 11.87
CA TRP A 187 -10.81 -12.54 12.50
C TRP A 187 -12.02 -12.54 13.45
N ARG A 188 -12.43 -11.35 13.97
CA ARG A 188 -13.61 -11.14 14.82
C ARG A 188 -14.88 -10.93 14.01
N GLY A 189 -14.79 -10.74 12.70
CA GLY A 189 -15.91 -10.38 11.84
C GLY A 189 -16.17 -8.88 11.73
N GLN A 190 -15.24 -8.05 12.21
CA GLN A 190 -15.32 -6.59 12.11
C GLN A 190 -14.75 -6.13 10.77
N VAL A 191 -15.21 -4.99 10.25
CA VAL A 191 -14.65 -4.37 9.05
C VAL A 191 -13.19 -4.01 9.33
N ALA A 192 -12.29 -4.42 8.44
CA ALA A 192 -10.86 -4.16 8.55
C ALA A 192 -10.39 -3.14 7.49
N GLU A 193 -10.21 -3.60 6.28
CA GLU A 193 -9.67 -2.80 5.18
C GLU A 193 -10.03 -3.46 3.82
N ALA A 194 -9.64 -2.87 2.68
CA ALA A 194 -9.63 -3.57 1.40
C ALA A 194 -8.34 -4.39 1.24
N THR A 195 -8.16 -5.12 0.12
CA THR A 195 -7.01 -6.02 -0.03
C THR A 195 -5.65 -5.31 -0.02
N GLY A 196 -5.59 -4.04 -0.39
CA GLY A 196 -4.36 -3.25 -0.43
C GLY A 196 -4.54 -1.79 0.00
N ALA A 197 -5.66 -1.43 0.65
CA ALA A 197 -6.00 -0.06 1.01
C ALA A 197 -6.84 -0.02 2.29
N ASN A 198 -6.66 1.01 3.12
CA ASN A 198 -7.54 1.24 4.27
C ASN A 198 -8.89 1.79 3.81
N ILE A 199 -9.93 1.62 4.64
CA ILE A 199 -11.30 1.98 4.30
C ILE A 199 -11.86 3.02 5.26
N PHE A 200 -12.67 3.92 4.73
CA PHE A 200 -13.36 5.00 5.44
C PHE A 200 -14.83 5.05 5.04
N PHE A 201 -15.64 5.46 5.96
CA PHE A 201 -17.07 5.65 5.77
C PHE A 201 -17.51 7.02 6.26
N VAL A 202 -18.58 7.56 5.70
CA VAL A 202 -19.15 8.84 6.15
C VAL A 202 -20.59 8.64 6.58
N LYS A 203 -20.90 9.17 7.75
CA LYS A 203 -22.27 9.22 8.30
C LYS A 203 -22.50 10.56 8.98
N ASP A 204 -23.58 11.24 8.63
CA ASP A 204 -24.01 12.50 9.23
C ASP A 204 -22.88 13.56 9.29
N GLY A 205 -22.10 13.66 8.19
CA GLY A 205 -20.99 14.58 8.05
C GLY A 205 -19.70 14.18 8.81
N LYS A 206 -19.70 13.06 9.53
CA LYS A 206 -18.56 12.53 10.28
C LYS A 206 -17.89 11.40 9.51
N ILE A 207 -16.57 11.32 9.61
CA ILE A 207 -15.75 10.29 8.96
C ILE A 207 -15.44 9.19 9.97
N HIS A 208 -15.74 7.95 9.62
CA HIS A 208 -15.46 6.77 10.44
C HIS A 208 -14.44 5.87 9.73
N THR A 209 -13.49 5.31 10.47
CA THR A 209 -12.52 4.35 9.95
C THR A 209 -12.22 3.30 10.99
N PRO A 210 -12.00 2.03 10.58
CA PRO A 210 -11.60 0.99 11.52
C PRO A 210 -10.28 1.31 12.23
N THR A 211 -10.19 0.96 13.52
CA THR A 211 -8.95 1.04 14.30
C THR A 211 -7.94 0.02 13.77
N PRO A 212 -6.72 0.40 13.38
CA PRO A 212 -5.73 -0.49 12.76
C PRO A 212 -5.01 -1.36 13.79
N ASP A 213 -5.73 -2.29 14.41
CA ASP A 213 -5.17 -3.19 15.43
C ASP A 213 -4.66 -4.53 14.86
N CYS A 214 -5.20 -4.98 13.71
CA CYS A 214 -4.83 -6.23 13.03
C CYS A 214 -4.49 -6.06 11.54
N PHE A 215 -4.28 -4.84 11.10
CA PHE A 215 -3.85 -4.47 9.74
C PHE A 215 -2.98 -3.21 9.79
N LEU A 216 -2.46 -2.77 8.64
CA LEU A 216 -1.53 -1.63 8.60
C LEU A 216 -2.25 -0.30 8.86
N ASP A 217 -1.69 0.52 9.75
CA ASP A 217 -1.98 1.94 9.82
C ASP A 217 -1.29 2.65 8.65
N GLY A 218 -2.01 2.80 7.54
CA GLY A 218 -1.46 3.28 6.27
C GLY A 218 -0.94 4.71 6.35
N ILE A 219 0.18 4.99 5.68
CA ILE A 219 0.74 6.36 5.60
C ILE A 219 -0.26 7.28 4.90
N THR A 220 -0.90 6.83 3.82
CA THR A 220 -1.99 7.56 3.17
C THR A 220 -3.18 7.74 4.11
N ARG A 221 -3.56 6.72 4.89
CA ARG A 221 -4.62 6.82 5.90
C ARG A 221 -4.35 7.95 6.88
N ARG A 222 -3.16 7.97 7.50
CA ARG A 222 -2.76 9.04 8.44
C ARG A 222 -2.76 10.42 7.80
N THR A 223 -2.28 10.51 6.56
CA THR A 223 -2.30 11.77 5.79
C THR A 223 -3.71 12.27 5.60
N VAL A 224 -4.63 11.41 5.15
CA VAL A 224 -6.03 11.77 4.90
C VAL A 224 -6.77 12.14 6.20
N ILE A 225 -6.47 11.46 7.32
CA ILE A 225 -7.00 11.87 8.65
C ILE A 225 -6.54 13.29 9.00
N GLY A 226 -5.28 13.63 8.75
CA GLY A 226 -4.76 14.99 8.95
C GLY A 226 -5.51 16.01 8.09
N LEU A 227 -5.58 15.77 6.78
CA LEU A 227 -6.30 16.64 5.84
C LEU A 227 -7.78 16.83 6.20
N ALA A 228 -8.44 15.75 6.64
CA ALA A 228 -9.83 15.82 7.10
C ALA A 228 -9.98 16.73 8.33
N LYS A 229 -9.11 16.58 9.32
CA LYS A 229 -9.11 17.42 10.53
C LYS A 229 -8.80 18.89 10.21
N ASP A 230 -7.86 19.16 9.31
CA ASP A 230 -7.53 20.52 8.86
C ASP A 230 -8.71 21.21 8.17
N ARG A 231 -9.61 20.43 7.55
CA ARG A 231 -10.87 20.89 6.98
C ARG A 231 -12.02 20.97 7.98
N GLY A 232 -11.78 20.62 9.25
CA GLY A 232 -12.79 20.67 10.32
C GLY A 232 -13.73 19.45 10.35
N PHE A 233 -13.44 18.38 9.60
CA PHE A 233 -14.20 17.14 9.69
C PHE A 233 -13.85 16.38 10.98
N GLU A 234 -14.88 15.88 11.67
CA GLU A 234 -14.70 14.95 12.78
C GLU A 234 -14.31 13.56 12.23
N VAL A 235 -13.18 13.02 12.68
CA VAL A 235 -12.73 11.67 12.31
C VAL A 235 -12.75 10.77 13.53
N ILE A 236 -13.51 9.67 13.43
CA ILE A 236 -13.74 8.70 14.50
C ILE A 236 -13.09 7.36 14.12
N GLU A 237 -12.02 7.02 14.82
CA GLU A 237 -11.39 5.71 14.71
C GLU A 237 -12.06 4.75 15.68
N ARG A 238 -12.72 3.72 15.16
CA ARG A 238 -13.53 2.79 15.99
C ARG A 238 -13.71 1.43 15.34
N THR A 239 -14.20 0.48 16.07
CA THR A 239 -14.76 -0.76 15.52
C THR A 239 -15.98 -0.44 14.66
N ILE A 240 -16.07 -1.06 13.49
CA ILE A 240 -17.22 -0.98 12.57
C ILE A 240 -17.67 -2.42 12.27
N MET A 241 -18.96 -2.66 12.44
CA MET A 241 -19.56 -3.96 12.13
C MET A 241 -20.15 -3.95 10.71
N PRO A 242 -20.16 -5.09 9.98
CA PRO A 242 -20.73 -5.16 8.64
C PRO A 242 -22.19 -4.68 8.57
N GLU A 243 -22.96 -4.91 9.61
CA GLU A 243 -24.38 -4.53 9.68
C GLU A 243 -24.59 -3.01 9.73
N GLU A 244 -23.55 -2.25 10.10
CA GLU A 244 -23.60 -0.79 10.09
C GLU A 244 -23.47 -0.19 8.69
N LEU A 245 -23.01 -0.98 7.70
CA LEU A 245 -22.68 -0.47 6.36
C LEU A 245 -23.87 0.14 5.64
N GLU A 246 -25.09 -0.37 5.89
CA GLU A 246 -26.34 0.18 5.33
C GLU A 246 -26.61 1.62 5.80
N GLY A 247 -26.08 1.99 6.97
CA GLY A 247 -26.30 3.32 7.58
C GLY A 247 -25.30 4.38 7.14
N PHE A 248 -24.25 4.05 6.34
CA PHE A 248 -23.28 5.03 5.85
C PHE A 248 -23.68 5.59 4.49
N GLN A 249 -23.50 6.91 4.30
CA GLN A 249 -23.80 7.59 3.04
C GLN A 249 -22.67 7.48 2.02
N GLN A 250 -21.41 7.60 2.45
CA GLN A 250 -20.26 7.56 1.57
C GLN A 250 -19.23 6.54 2.06
N CYS A 251 -18.45 6.02 1.13
CA CYS A 251 -17.32 5.15 1.43
C CYS A 251 -16.14 5.53 0.50
N PHE A 252 -14.91 5.45 1.01
CA PHE A 252 -13.72 5.63 0.20
C PHE A 252 -12.52 4.82 0.74
N LEU A 253 -11.59 4.50 -0.14
CA LEU A 253 -10.33 3.82 0.15
C LEU A 253 -9.18 4.81 0.22
N THR A 254 -8.14 4.45 0.99
CA THR A 254 -6.88 5.19 1.03
C THR A 254 -5.68 4.24 0.94
N GLY A 255 -4.72 4.56 0.08
CA GLY A 255 -3.50 3.78 -0.09
C GLY A 255 -2.57 4.43 -1.09
N THR A 256 -1.29 4.06 -1.09
CA THR A 256 -0.30 4.66 -2.01
C THR A 256 -0.70 4.51 -3.46
N ALA A 257 -1.14 3.33 -3.89
CA ALA A 257 -1.59 3.08 -5.25
C ALA A 257 -3.03 3.59 -5.49
N ALA A 258 -3.92 3.42 -4.51
CA ALA A 258 -5.30 3.84 -4.59
C ALA A 258 -5.48 5.37 -4.40
N GLU A 259 -4.51 6.03 -3.74
CA GLU A 259 -4.66 7.43 -3.30
C GLU A 259 -5.89 7.59 -2.40
N VAL A 260 -6.80 8.51 -2.71
CA VAL A 260 -8.15 8.54 -2.18
C VAL A 260 -9.10 8.12 -3.30
N THR A 261 -9.81 7.02 -3.11
CA THR A 261 -10.69 6.45 -4.15
C THR A 261 -12.08 6.22 -3.58
N PRO A 262 -13.11 6.92 -4.06
CA PRO A 262 -14.50 6.68 -3.67
C PRO A 262 -14.95 5.25 -4.00
N VAL A 263 -15.82 4.71 -3.14
CA VAL A 263 -16.47 3.39 -3.30
C VAL A 263 -17.97 3.62 -3.46
N SER A 264 -18.56 3.04 -4.50
CA SER A 264 -20.00 3.12 -4.76
C SER A 264 -20.78 1.87 -4.31
N GLU A 265 -20.09 0.75 -4.13
CA GLU A 265 -20.70 -0.53 -3.82
C GLU A 265 -19.76 -1.42 -2.98
N ILE A 266 -20.29 -2.08 -1.96
CA ILE A 266 -19.64 -3.19 -1.27
C ILE A 266 -20.67 -4.32 -1.16
N GLY A 267 -20.55 -5.36 -1.99
CA GLY A 267 -21.56 -6.43 -2.03
C GLY A 267 -23.00 -5.88 -2.19
N PRO A 268 -23.90 -6.08 -1.21
CA PRO A 268 -25.25 -5.56 -1.28
C PRO A 268 -25.38 -4.06 -0.95
N TYR A 269 -24.35 -3.46 -0.34
CA TYR A 269 -24.40 -2.08 0.15
C TYR A 269 -24.09 -1.07 -0.94
N ARG A 270 -24.72 0.10 -0.90
CA ARG A 270 -24.58 1.18 -1.88
C ARG A 270 -24.19 2.46 -1.17
N PHE A 271 -23.25 3.21 -1.80
CA PHE A 271 -22.72 4.47 -1.27
C PHE A 271 -22.72 5.54 -2.34
N GLU A 272 -22.91 6.77 -1.93
CA GLU A 272 -22.78 7.93 -2.79
C GLU A 272 -21.30 8.32 -2.95
N VAL A 273 -20.92 8.77 -4.14
CA VAL A 273 -19.67 9.49 -4.34
C VAL A 273 -19.91 10.95 -3.96
N GLY A 274 -19.95 11.21 -2.64
CA GLY A 274 -20.36 12.49 -2.09
C GLY A 274 -19.21 13.49 -1.92
N GLU A 275 -19.56 14.67 -1.42
CA GLU A 275 -18.66 15.82 -1.36
C GLU A 275 -17.46 15.62 -0.41
N ILE A 276 -17.63 14.91 0.71
CA ILE A 276 -16.52 14.67 1.64
C ILE A 276 -15.43 13.82 0.98
N ALA A 277 -15.82 12.70 0.32
CA ALA A 277 -14.88 11.86 -0.40
C ALA A 277 -14.18 12.61 -1.54
N LYS A 278 -14.91 13.44 -2.31
CA LYS A 278 -14.34 14.28 -3.38
C LYS A 278 -13.39 15.35 -2.83
N THR A 279 -13.77 16.02 -1.76
CA THR A 279 -12.92 17.02 -1.10
C THR A 279 -11.59 16.40 -0.67
N LEU A 280 -11.62 15.25 0.03
CA LEU A 280 -10.40 14.58 0.47
C LEU A 280 -9.57 14.03 -0.70
N MET A 281 -10.20 13.59 -1.79
CA MET A 281 -9.52 13.21 -3.02
C MET A 281 -8.74 14.40 -3.62
N ASN A 282 -9.35 15.57 -3.69
CA ASN A 282 -8.71 16.78 -4.22
C ASN A 282 -7.59 17.27 -3.29
N GLU A 283 -7.85 17.32 -1.97
CA GLU A 283 -6.85 17.71 -0.97
C GLU A 283 -5.61 16.79 -1.00
N TYR A 284 -5.83 15.47 -1.09
CA TYR A 284 -4.72 14.53 -1.20
C TYR A 284 -3.96 14.72 -2.52
N SER A 285 -4.66 14.90 -3.63
CA SER A 285 -4.03 15.16 -4.93
C SER A 285 -3.19 16.44 -4.92
N ALA A 286 -3.62 17.48 -4.22
CA ALA A 286 -2.84 18.71 -4.04
C ALA A 286 -1.64 18.48 -3.08
N ALA A 287 -1.84 17.74 -1.99
CA ALA A 287 -0.81 17.50 -0.98
C ALA A 287 0.38 16.66 -1.47
N VAL A 288 0.18 15.81 -2.49
CA VAL A 288 1.25 14.98 -3.06
C VAL A 288 2.07 15.70 -4.12
N GLN A 289 1.61 16.88 -4.62
CA GLN A 289 2.38 17.63 -5.60
C GLN A 289 3.60 18.30 -4.96
N PRO A 290 4.75 18.33 -5.66
CA PRO A 290 5.93 19.07 -5.19
C PRO A 290 5.61 20.54 -4.96
N LYS A 291 6.11 21.09 -3.83
CA LYS A 291 5.89 22.51 -3.49
C LYS A 291 6.43 23.49 -4.54
N HIS A 292 7.37 23.07 -5.39
CA HIS A 292 7.94 23.88 -6.46
C HIS A 292 7.02 24.00 -7.70
N ALA A 293 6.06 23.09 -7.87
CA ALA A 293 5.11 23.14 -8.99
C ALA A 293 4.00 24.18 -8.77
N ILE A 294 3.72 24.56 -7.53
CA ILE A 294 2.64 25.51 -7.17
C ILE A 294 3.06 26.99 -7.34
N ALA A 295 4.35 27.25 -7.51
CA ALA A 295 4.88 28.63 -7.64
C ALA A 295 5.02 29.12 -9.11
N ALA A 296 4.57 28.34 -10.10
CA ALA A 296 4.75 28.60 -11.52
C ALA A 296 3.43 28.86 -12.31
N GLU A 297 2.29 29.08 -11.61
CA GLU A 297 1.03 29.53 -12.21
C GLU A 297 0.71 30.99 -11.86
#